data_7e7a3ea4fa946dfcdb7df024c38a429e
#
_entry.id   7e7a3ea4fa946dfcdb7df024c38a429e
#
_cell.length_a   1.000
_cell.length_b   1.000
_cell.length_c   1.000
_cell.angle_alpha   90.00
_cell.angle_beta   90.00
_cell.angle_gamma   90.00
#
_symmetry.space_group_name_H-M   'P 1'
#
loop_
_entity.id
_entity.type
_entity.pdbx_description
1 polymer ?
#
loop_
_entity_poly.entity_id
_entity_poly.type
_entity_poly.pdbx_seq_one_letter_code
_entity_poly.pdbx_strand_id
1 'polypeptide(L)'
;MTAPSMTTGKGRRAEVQRVRILAAAKQCFIERGFHAASMANIAETAGMSPGLIYRYVENKSAVVLAIIEEQLEKVREDIAALDSDCDLPARTVARVNQWRDADPGIMNPALFLEMSAEGTRDASIGAAIRASDRQTRAEVITWMCRPKATGGLGLDREAAVVRALLMQCIMEGLAVRTVREPDLDRHEVERVVRLFFDCLLAPTR
;
A
#
# COMPACT_ATOMS: atom_id res chain seq x y z
N MET A 1 -19.00 12.99 26.63
CA MET A 1 -19.25 13.88 25.47
C MET A 1 -17.98 14.65 25.20
N THR A 2 -17.14 14.12 24.29
CA THR A 2 -15.90 14.76 23.84
C THR A 2 -16.21 15.43 22.50
N ALA A 3 -16.04 16.76 22.45
CA ALA A 3 -16.31 17.56 21.25
C ALA A 3 -15.30 17.22 20.13
N PRO A 4 -15.71 17.22 18.84
CA PRO A 4 -14.80 17.04 17.73
C PRO A 4 -13.88 18.26 17.63
N SER A 5 -12.58 18.01 17.58
CA SER A 5 -11.52 18.99 17.34
C SER A 5 -11.76 19.67 15.98
N MET A 6 -12.13 20.95 16.00
CA MET A 6 -12.26 21.81 14.84
C MET A 6 -10.86 22.06 14.26
N THR A 7 -10.49 21.34 13.21
CA THR A 7 -9.32 21.67 12.37
C THR A 7 -9.54 23.07 11.80
N THR A 8 -8.70 24.02 12.16
CA THR A 8 -8.76 25.42 11.69
C THR A 8 -8.66 25.42 10.15
N GLY A 9 -9.35 26.33 9.46
CA GLY A 9 -9.39 26.43 7.99
C GLY A 9 -7.99 26.47 7.33
N LYS A 10 -6.95 26.84 8.09
CA LYS A 10 -5.54 26.85 7.65
C LYS A 10 -4.97 25.41 7.59
N GLY A 11 -5.32 24.55 8.54
CA GLY A 11 -4.90 23.13 8.56
C GLY A 11 -5.53 22.36 7.39
N ARG A 12 -6.83 22.58 7.13
CA ARG A 12 -7.51 21.94 6.00
C ARG A 12 -6.94 22.33 4.63
N ARG A 13 -6.53 23.61 4.47
CA ARG A 13 -5.86 24.06 3.24
C ARG A 13 -4.48 23.42 3.07
N ALA A 14 -3.71 23.27 4.13
CA ALA A 14 -2.39 22.63 4.10
C ALA A 14 -2.54 21.14 3.72
N GLU A 15 -3.51 20.44 4.27
CA GLU A 15 -3.78 19.03 3.95
C GLU A 15 -4.18 18.84 2.47
N VAL A 16 -5.06 19.68 1.92
CA VAL A 16 -5.42 19.64 0.49
C VAL A 16 -4.17 19.82 -0.40
N GLN A 17 -3.26 20.72 -0.02
CA GLN A 17 -2.04 20.91 -0.80
C GLN A 17 -1.08 19.70 -0.66
N ARG A 18 -0.98 19.10 0.53
CA ARG A 18 -0.18 17.90 0.75
C ARG A 18 -0.67 16.74 -0.12
N VAL A 19 -1.96 16.45 -0.11
CA VAL A 19 -2.57 15.41 -0.99
C VAL A 19 -2.25 15.66 -2.46
N ARG A 20 -2.37 16.93 -2.92
CA ARG A 20 -2.05 17.31 -4.30
C ARG A 20 -0.58 17.09 -4.64
N ILE A 21 0.34 17.39 -3.73
CA ILE A 21 1.78 17.15 -3.90
C ILE A 21 2.07 15.66 -3.98
N LEU A 22 1.48 14.85 -3.08
CA LEU A 22 1.70 13.40 -3.08
C LEU A 22 1.18 12.75 -4.36
N ALA A 23 0.01 13.15 -4.86
CA ALA A 23 -0.52 12.67 -6.13
C ALA A 23 0.41 13.00 -7.31
N ALA A 24 0.88 14.24 -7.40
CA ALA A 24 1.84 14.68 -8.43
C ALA A 24 3.18 13.92 -8.33
N ALA A 25 3.66 13.69 -7.12
CA ALA A 25 4.89 12.95 -6.90
C ALA A 25 4.78 11.48 -7.33
N LYS A 26 3.68 10.81 -6.97
CA LYS A 26 3.38 9.44 -7.41
C LYS A 26 3.41 9.34 -8.94
N GLN A 27 2.75 10.27 -9.63
CA GLN A 27 2.76 10.34 -11.10
C GLN A 27 4.18 10.53 -11.64
N CYS A 28 4.94 11.50 -11.12
CA CYS A 28 6.32 11.74 -11.57
C CYS A 28 7.23 10.52 -11.35
N PHE A 29 7.08 9.80 -10.24
CA PHE A 29 7.88 8.62 -9.95
C PHE A 29 7.53 7.43 -10.87
N ILE A 30 6.26 7.25 -11.20
CA ILE A 30 5.81 6.23 -12.15
C ILE A 30 6.33 6.53 -13.57
N GLU A 31 6.22 7.78 -14.02
CA GLU A 31 6.55 8.16 -15.40
C GLU A 31 8.05 8.27 -15.67
N ARG A 32 8.82 8.73 -14.68
CA ARG A 32 10.25 9.11 -14.85
C ARG A 32 11.21 8.30 -14.01
N GLY A 33 10.69 7.48 -13.09
CA GLY A 33 11.47 6.86 -12.03
C GLY A 33 11.88 7.85 -10.93
N PHE A 34 12.25 7.32 -9.78
CA PHE A 34 12.58 8.15 -8.61
C PHE A 34 13.75 9.12 -8.88
N HIS A 35 14.83 8.65 -9.49
CA HIS A 35 16.03 9.47 -9.67
C HIS A 35 15.83 10.64 -10.65
N ALA A 36 15.15 10.42 -11.77
CA ALA A 36 14.93 11.46 -12.78
C ALA A 36 13.84 12.47 -12.38
N ALA A 37 12.91 12.09 -11.50
CA ALA A 37 11.92 13.01 -10.98
C ALA A 37 12.57 14.02 -10.01
N SER A 38 12.40 15.30 -10.28
CA SER A 38 12.89 16.40 -9.44
C SER A 38 11.75 17.07 -8.68
N MET A 39 12.07 17.81 -7.61
CA MET A 39 11.09 18.64 -6.90
C MET A 39 10.44 19.70 -7.81
N ALA A 40 11.16 20.17 -8.84
CA ALA A 40 10.61 21.08 -9.83
C ALA A 40 9.54 20.40 -10.71
N ASN A 41 9.80 19.14 -11.15
CA ASN A 41 8.80 18.38 -11.90
C ASN A 41 7.54 18.09 -11.05
N ILE A 42 7.73 17.74 -9.78
CA ILE A 42 6.61 17.51 -8.86
C ILE A 42 5.79 18.79 -8.66
N ALA A 43 6.46 19.95 -8.50
CA ALA A 43 5.79 21.23 -8.36
C ALA A 43 4.99 21.59 -9.63
N GLU A 44 5.59 21.41 -10.80
CA GLU A 44 4.95 21.64 -12.11
C GLU A 44 3.71 20.74 -12.26
N THR A 45 3.84 19.44 -12.04
CA THR A 45 2.72 18.48 -12.11
C THR A 45 1.63 18.82 -11.08
N ALA A 46 2.02 19.28 -9.88
CA ALA A 46 1.09 19.77 -8.88
C ALA A 46 0.47 21.14 -9.21
N GLY A 47 0.87 21.82 -10.29
CA GLY A 47 0.44 23.18 -10.63
C GLY A 47 0.82 24.20 -9.55
N MET A 48 2.02 24.07 -8.98
CA MET A 48 2.58 24.93 -7.93
C MET A 48 3.89 25.58 -8.42
N SER A 49 4.24 26.72 -7.85
CA SER A 49 5.60 27.24 -8.04
C SER A 49 6.62 26.40 -7.27
N PRO A 50 7.88 26.27 -7.77
CA PRO A 50 8.92 25.52 -7.07
C PRO A 50 9.19 26.01 -5.63
N GLY A 51 9.06 27.32 -5.36
CA GLY A 51 9.20 27.86 -4.01
C GLY A 51 8.03 27.54 -3.09
N LEU A 52 6.83 27.31 -3.64
CA LEU A 52 5.64 27.02 -2.86
C LEU A 52 5.68 25.58 -2.33
N ILE A 53 6.18 24.61 -3.10
CA ILE A 53 6.19 23.20 -2.70
C ILE A 53 7.01 22.98 -1.42
N TYR A 54 8.14 23.67 -1.26
CA TYR A 54 9.01 23.59 -0.08
C TYR A 54 8.38 24.10 1.23
N ARG A 55 7.22 24.76 1.16
CA ARG A 55 6.43 25.10 2.36
C ARG A 55 5.66 23.92 2.94
N TYR A 56 5.50 22.84 2.17
CA TYR A 56 4.70 21.67 2.54
C TYR A 56 5.54 20.40 2.69
N VAL A 57 6.61 20.28 1.91
CA VAL A 57 7.53 19.14 1.92
C VAL A 57 8.96 19.60 1.83
N GLU A 58 9.84 19.04 2.64
CA GLU A 58 11.23 19.47 2.77
C GLU A 58 12.08 19.06 1.57
N ASN A 59 11.94 17.83 1.13
CA ASN A 59 12.73 17.25 0.05
C ASN A 59 12.00 16.02 -0.54
N LYS A 60 12.62 15.40 -1.55
CA LYS A 60 12.07 14.25 -2.27
C LYS A 60 11.91 13.01 -1.37
N SER A 61 12.88 12.76 -0.47
CA SER A 61 12.79 11.64 0.50
C SER A 61 11.62 11.83 1.46
N ALA A 62 11.37 13.06 1.95
CA ALA A 62 10.21 13.37 2.78
C ALA A 62 8.87 13.10 2.06
N VAL A 63 8.82 13.34 0.74
CA VAL A 63 7.65 12.98 -0.08
C VAL A 63 7.45 11.46 -0.12
N VAL A 64 8.51 10.68 -0.32
CA VAL A 64 8.44 9.21 -0.31
C VAL A 64 7.98 8.68 1.05
N LEU A 65 8.53 9.20 2.15
CA LEU A 65 8.10 8.83 3.49
C LEU A 65 6.60 9.09 3.72
N ALA A 66 6.11 10.22 3.24
CA ALA A 66 4.67 10.55 3.32
C ALA A 66 3.80 9.62 2.46
N ILE A 67 4.31 9.17 1.30
CA ILE A 67 3.62 8.16 0.47
C ILE A 67 3.57 6.81 1.19
N ILE A 68 4.66 6.38 1.85
CA ILE A 68 4.69 5.13 2.64
C ILE A 68 3.66 5.20 3.78
N GLU A 69 3.59 6.32 4.49
CA GLU A 69 2.64 6.54 5.58
C GLU A 69 1.18 6.47 5.09
N GLU A 70 0.87 7.15 3.98
CA GLU A 70 -0.47 7.11 3.35
C GLU A 70 -0.86 5.68 2.95
N GLN A 71 0.09 4.91 2.38
CA GLN A 71 -0.18 3.53 1.97
C GLN A 71 -0.39 2.60 3.17
N LEU A 72 0.38 2.78 4.24
CA LEU A 72 0.19 2.01 5.47
C LEU A 72 -1.21 2.23 6.05
N GLU A 73 -1.68 3.48 6.09
CA GLU A 73 -3.02 3.78 6.58
C GLU A 73 -4.10 3.14 5.70
N LYS A 74 -3.93 3.18 4.39
CA LYS A 74 -4.84 2.53 3.45
C LYS A 74 -4.91 1.01 3.64
N VAL A 75 -3.76 0.37 3.84
CA VAL A 75 -3.71 -1.08 4.12
C VAL A 75 -4.40 -1.40 5.45
N ARG A 76 -4.26 -0.56 6.46
CA ARG A 76 -4.96 -0.71 7.75
C ARG A 76 -6.47 -0.64 7.59
N GLU A 77 -6.97 0.33 6.83
CA GLU A 77 -8.40 0.43 6.51
C GLU A 77 -8.89 -0.85 5.82
N ASP A 78 -8.14 -1.35 4.83
CA ASP A 78 -8.46 -2.57 4.11
C ASP A 78 -8.50 -3.81 5.02
N ILE A 79 -7.53 -3.93 5.95
CA ILE A 79 -7.49 -5.03 6.95
C ILE A 79 -8.65 -4.88 7.97
N ALA A 80 -8.93 -3.66 8.41
CA ALA A 80 -10.04 -3.40 9.35
C ALA A 80 -11.41 -3.74 8.75
N ALA A 81 -11.54 -3.67 7.43
CA ALA A 81 -12.74 -4.03 6.68
C ALA A 81 -12.85 -5.55 6.38
N LEU A 82 -11.91 -6.38 6.84
CA LEU A 82 -12.01 -7.83 6.71
C LEU A 82 -12.91 -8.41 7.80
N ASP A 83 -13.80 -9.30 7.40
CA ASP A 83 -14.63 -10.11 8.29
C ASP A 83 -14.43 -11.61 8.03
N SER A 84 -15.12 -12.47 8.81
CA SER A 84 -14.99 -13.94 8.70
C SER A 84 -15.56 -14.51 7.42
N ASP A 85 -16.52 -13.81 6.79
CA ASP A 85 -17.23 -14.27 5.60
C ASP A 85 -16.65 -13.65 4.33
N CYS A 86 -15.53 -12.92 4.46
CA CYS A 86 -14.86 -12.27 3.35
C CYS A 86 -14.29 -13.28 2.36
N ASP A 87 -14.70 -13.19 1.09
CA ASP A 87 -14.07 -13.93 -0.01
C ASP A 87 -12.69 -13.32 -0.32
N LEU A 88 -11.68 -13.77 0.42
CA LEU A 88 -10.29 -13.31 0.25
C LEU A 88 -9.75 -13.55 -1.17
N PRO A 89 -9.98 -14.71 -1.81
CA PRO A 89 -9.66 -14.91 -3.21
C PRO A 89 -10.26 -13.83 -4.11
N ALA A 90 -11.56 -13.59 -4.04
CA ALA A 90 -12.23 -12.60 -4.88
C ALA A 90 -11.70 -11.17 -4.64
N ARG A 91 -11.46 -10.79 -3.38
CA ARG A 91 -10.85 -9.49 -3.04
C ARG A 91 -9.43 -9.35 -3.59
N THR A 92 -8.63 -10.42 -3.55
CA THR A 92 -7.28 -10.41 -4.10
C THR A 92 -7.30 -10.28 -5.64
N VAL A 93 -8.18 -11.01 -6.31
CA VAL A 93 -8.39 -10.88 -7.77
C VAL A 93 -8.85 -9.46 -8.13
N ALA A 94 -9.79 -8.89 -7.38
CA ALA A 94 -10.23 -7.51 -7.56
C ALA A 94 -9.06 -6.52 -7.41
N ARG A 95 -8.19 -6.71 -6.41
CA ARG A 95 -6.98 -5.91 -6.22
C ARG A 95 -6.03 -5.99 -7.42
N VAL A 96 -5.78 -7.19 -7.95
CA VAL A 96 -4.95 -7.37 -9.16
C VAL A 96 -5.55 -6.64 -10.37
N ASN A 97 -6.87 -6.71 -10.54
CA ASN A 97 -7.55 -5.96 -11.60
C ASN A 97 -7.41 -4.44 -11.41
N GLN A 98 -7.59 -3.91 -10.19
CA GLN A 98 -7.37 -2.50 -9.88
C GLN A 98 -5.93 -2.06 -10.20
N TRP A 99 -4.92 -2.90 -9.95
CA TRP A 99 -3.53 -2.62 -10.33
C TRP A 99 -3.36 -2.52 -11.84
N ARG A 100 -3.99 -3.41 -12.61
CA ARG A 100 -3.95 -3.39 -14.08
C ARG A 100 -4.66 -2.18 -14.67
N ASP A 101 -5.77 -1.80 -14.05
CA ASP A 101 -6.59 -0.67 -14.47
C ASP A 101 -6.00 0.67 -13.98
N ALA A 102 -4.81 0.64 -13.31
CA ALA A 102 -4.13 1.79 -12.74
C ALA A 102 -5.02 2.66 -11.82
N ASP A 103 -5.84 1.99 -10.98
CA ASP A 103 -6.73 2.65 -10.03
C ASP A 103 -5.93 3.58 -9.11
N PRO A 104 -6.21 4.90 -9.11
CA PRO A 104 -5.47 5.87 -8.29
C PRO A 104 -5.74 5.71 -6.78
N GLY A 105 -6.79 4.97 -6.39
CA GLY A 105 -7.17 4.73 -5.00
C GLY A 105 -6.26 3.73 -4.29
N ILE A 106 -5.35 3.07 -5.00
CA ILE A 106 -4.45 2.06 -4.43
C ILE A 106 -3.00 2.30 -4.82
N MET A 107 -2.07 1.64 -4.12
CA MET A 107 -0.65 1.68 -4.48
C MET A 107 -0.44 1.14 -5.89
N ASN A 108 0.15 1.94 -6.76
CA ASN A 108 0.55 1.49 -8.08
C ASN A 108 1.75 0.53 -7.97
N PRO A 109 1.72 -0.66 -8.62
CA PRO A 109 2.81 -1.64 -8.54
C PRO A 109 4.16 -1.13 -9.06
N ALA A 110 4.19 -0.29 -10.09
CA ALA A 110 5.44 0.30 -10.58
C ALA A 110 6.04 1.26 -9.52
N LEU A 111 5.19 2.07 -8.85
CA LEU A 111 5.63 2.91 -7.74
C LEU A 111 6.16 2.07 -6.57
N PHE A 112 5.51 0.95 -6.25
CA PHE A 112 6.00 0.01 -5.23
C PHE A 112 7.42 -0.49 -5.55
N LEU A 113 7.69 -0.84 -6.81
CA LEU A 113 9.03 -1.27 -7.25
C LEU A 113 10.07 -0.14 -7.16
N GLU A 114 9.73 1.07 -7.60
CA GLU A 114 10.60 2.25 -7.50
C GLU A 114 10.95 2.57 -6.04
N MET A 115 9.97 2.54 -5.14
CA MET A 115 10.20 2.78 -3.72
C MET A 115 11.04 1.67 -3.08
N SER A 116 10.81 0.41 -3.45
CA SER A 116 11.60 -0.73 -2.96
C SER A 116 13.06 -0.62 -3.42
N ALA A 117 13.29 -0.23 -4.69
CA ALA A 117 14.63 0.00 -5.21
C ALA A 117 15.33 1.17 -4.50
N GLU A 118 14.62 2.27 -4.21
CA GLU A 118 15.18 3.41 -3.49
C GLU A 118 15.48 3.06 -2.04
N GLY A 119 14.65 2.26 -1.38
CA GLY A 119 14.90 1.77 -0.02
C GLY A 119 16.19 0.95 0.13
N THR A 120 16.80 0.48 -0.96
CA THR A 120 18.14 -0.16 -0.95
C THR A 120 19.28 0.85 -0.93
N ARG A 121 19.03 2.12 -1.27
CA ARG A 121 20.02 3.19 -1.42
C ARG A 121 19.89 4.27 -0.35
N ASP A 122 18.66 4.59 0.06
CA ASP A 122 18.36 5.55 1.13
C ASP A 122 17.98 4.80 2.41
N ALA A 123 18.82 4.92 3.44
CA ALA A 123 18.64 4.22 4.71
C ALA A 123 17.34 4.62 5.44
N SER A 124 16.89 5.88 5.31
CA SER A 124 15.66 6.37 5.93
C SER A 124 14.42 5.79 5.25
N ILE A 125 14.39 5.77 3.92
CA ILE A 125 13.34 5.13 3.13
C ILE A 125 13.30 3.63 3.42
N GLY A 126 14.46 2.95 3.40
CA GLY A 126 14.53 1.53 3.73
C GLY A 126 14.05 1.21 5.14
N ALA A 127 14.35 2.07 6.13
CA ALA A 127 13.85 1.91 7.49
C ALA A 127 12.32 2.08 7.57
N ALA A 128 11.76 3.05 6.85
CA ALA A 128 10.32 3.29 6.80
C ALA A 128 9.57 2.12 6.12
N ILE A 129 10.08 1.60 4.99
CA ILE A 129 9.51 0.43 4.32
C ILE A 129 9.49 -0.76 5.28
N ARG A 130 10.63 -1.09 5.92
CA ARG A 130 10.69 -2.20 6.89
C ARG A 130 9.75 -2.01 8.09
N ALA A 131 9.55 -0.77 8.54
CA ALA A 131 8.61 -0.47 9.62
C ALA A 131 7.17 -0.70 9.17
N SER A 132 6.81 -0.21 7.98
CA SER A 132 5.49 -0.41 7.36
C SER A 132 5.18 -1.90 7.16
N ASP A 133 6.13 -2.68 6.61
CA ASP A 133 5.97 -4.13 6.40
C ASP A 133 5.73 -4.89 7.71
N ARG A 134 6.52 -4.57 8.75
CA ARG A 134 6.33 -5.19 10.07
C ARG A 134 4.98 -4.86 10.67
N GLN A 135 4.53 -3.62 10.51
CA GLN A 135 3.26 -3.16 11.06
C GLN A 135 2.08 -3.79 10.33
N THR A 136 2.08 -3.77 8.99
CA THR A 136 1.09 -4.47 8.16
C THR A 136 0.99 -5.94 8.54
N ARG A 137 2.13 -6.63 8.65
CA ARG A 137 2.16 -8.04 9.05
C ARG A 137 1.59 -8.26 10.45
N ALA A 138 1.89 -7.39 11.41
CA ALA A 138 1.36 -7.49 12.76
C ALA A 138 -0.18 -7.34 12.79
N GLU A 139 -0.73 -6.46 11.97
CA GLU A 139 -2.18 -6.26 11.84
C GLU A 139 -2.87 -7.46 11.18
N VAL A 140 -2.27 -8.02 10.12
CA VAL A 140 -2.75 -9.26 9.48
C VAL A 140 -2.74 -10.41 10.49
N ILE A 141 -1.66 -10.59 11.26
CA ILE A 141 -1.58 -11.61 12.32
C ILE A 141 -2.71 -11.40 13.35
N THR A 142 -2.92 -10.18 13.79
CA THR A 142 -3.97 -9.85 14.76
C THR A 142 -5.35 -10.20 14.21
N TRP A 143 -5.63 -9.87 12.95
CA TRP A 143 -6.86 -10.25 12.28
C TRP A 143 -7.01 -11.78 12.16
N MET A 144 -5.97 -12.48 11.72
CA MET A 144 -5.99 -13.95 11.59
C MET A 144 -6.23 -14.66 12.93
N CYS A 145 -5.68 -14.13 14.03
CA CYS A 145 -5.88 -14.70 15.38
C CYS A 145 -7.25 -14.36 15.98
N ARG A 146 -7.93 -13.30 15.50
CA ARG A 146 -9.23 -12.89 16.02
C ARG A 146 -10.23 -14.05 15.86
N PRO A 147 -11.11 -14.31 16.86
CA PRO A 147 -12.13 -15.35 16.75
C PRO A 147 -13.05 -15.15 15.55
N LYS A 148 -13.49 -16.24 14.93
CA LYS A 148 -14.45 -16.19 13.79
C LYS A 148 -15.72 -15.40 14.15
N ALA A 149 -16.22 -15.57 15.37
CA ALA A 149 -17.39 -14.85 15.85
C ALA A 149 -17.24 -13.30 15.87
N THR A 150 -16.01 -12.80 15.78
CA THR A 150 -15.69 -11.37 15.74
C THR A 150 -14.98 -10.95 14.45
N GLY A 151 -15.15 -11.73 13.37
CA GLY A 151 -14.67 -11.39 12.04
C GLY A 151 -13.22 -11.75 11.74
N GLY A 152 -12.59 -12.65 12.51
CA GLY A 152 -11.26 -13.18 12.24
C GLY A 152 -11.28 -14.62 11.74
N LEU A 153 -10.10 -15.25 11.63
CA LEU A 153 -9.95 -16.64 11.19
C LEU A 153 -9.84 -17.64 12.35
N GLY A 154 -9.62 -17.17 13.58
CA GLY A 154 -9.47 -18.02 14.78
C GLY A 154 -8.22 -18.87 14.77
N LEU A 155 -7.15 -18.46 14.07
CA LEU A 155 -5.90 -19.18 14.00
C LEU A 155 -5.09 -19.00 15.29
N ASP A 156 -4.30 -20.04 15.65
CA ASP A 156 -3.26 -19.84 16.64
C ASP A 156 -2.17 -18.90 16.10
N ARG A 157 -1.37 -18.33 17.02
CA ARG A 157 -0.40 -17.30 16.68
C ARG A 157 0.74 -17.83 15.80
N GLU A 158 1.16 -19.06 15.98
CA GLU A 158 2.26 -19.67 15.23
C GLU A 158 1.85 -19.83 13.76
N ALA A 159 0.68 -20.42 13.51
CA ALA A 159 0.11 -20.54 12.18
C ALA A 159 -0.13 -19.17 11.55
N ALA A 160 -0.65 -18.19 12.29
CA ALA A 160 -0.91 -16.85 11.80
C ALA A 160 0.36 -16.11 11.35
N VAL A 161 1.48 -16.25 12.07
CA VAL A 161 2.77 -15.63 11.71
C VAL A 161 3.27 -16.15 10.36
N VAL A 162 3.24 -17.45 10.15
CA VAL A 162 3.70 -18.06 8.87
C VAL A 162 2.77 -17.64 7.73
N ARG A 163 1.47 -17.71 7.94
CA ARG A 163 0.46 -17.40 6.92
C ARG A 163 0.44 -15.91 6.55
N ALA A 164 0.67 -15.02 7.51
CA ALA A 164 0.77 -13.58 7.23
C ALA A 164 1.98 -13.26 6.34
N LEU A 165 3.12 -13.94 6.55
CA LEU A 165 4.28 -13.79 5.68
C LEU A 165 4.01 -14.35 4.27
N LEU A 166 3.38 -15.53 4.15
CA LEU A 166 2.99 -16.09 2.87
C LEU A 166 2.03 -15.17 2.10
N MET A 167 1.04 -14.57 2.81
CA MET A 167 0.12 -13.61 2.22
C MET A 167 0.85 -12.37 1.71
N GLN A 168 1.82 -11.84 2.47
CA GLN A 168 2.65 -10.73 2.02
C GLN A 168 3.44 -11.10 0.76
N CYS A 169 4.11 -12.24 0.74
CA CYS A 169 4.89 -12.70 -0.41
C CYS A 169 4.03 -12.86 -1.68
N ILE A 170 2.82 -13.40 -1.59
CA ILE A 170 1.95 -13.56 -2.77
C ILE A 170 1.45 -12.21 -3.26
N MET A 171 1.07 -11.29 -2.38
CA MET A 171 0.62 -9.96 -2.76
C MET A 171 1.73 -9.17 -3.48
N GLU A 172 2.95 -9.20 -2.96
CA GLU A 172 4.12 -8.58 -3.59
C GLU A 172 4.44 -9.26 -4.94
N GLY A 173 4.40 -10.59 -5.01
CA GLY A 173 4.61 -11.34 -6.24
C GLY A 173 3.57 -11.01 -7.31
N LEU A 174 2.30 -10.91 -6.96
CA LEU A 174 1.23 -10.51 -7.88
C LEU A 174 1.42 -9.07 -8.37
N ALA A 175 1.77 -8.13 -7.47
CA ALA A 175 2.08 -6.75 -7.85
C ALA A 175 3.24 -6.69 -8.87
N VAL A 176 4.32 -7.43 -8.64
CA VAL A 176 5.45 -7.51 -9.58
C VAL A 176 5.01 -8.12 -10.94
N ARG A 177 4.14 -9.15 -10.91
CA ARG A 177 3.64 -9.78 -12.14
C ARG A 177 2.82 -8.81 -12.98
N THR A 178 1.98 -7.97 -12.39
CA THR A 178 1.20 -6.99 -13.17
C THR A 178 2.07 -5.99 -13.94
N VAL A 179 3.28 -5.71 -13.46
CA VAL A 179 4.26 -4.84 -14.15
C VAL A 179 5.02 -5.60 -15.24
N ARG A 180 5.43 -6.85 -14.95
CA ARG A 180 6.28 -7.63 -15.85
C ARG A 180 5.50 -8.33 -16.95
N GLU A 181 4.28 -8.72 -16.68
CA GLU A 181 3.40 -9.47 -17.57
C GLU A 181 1.99 -8.84 -17.54
N PRO A 182 1.83 -7.62 -18.11
CA PRO A 182 0.55 -6.90 -18.09
C PRO A 182 -0.57 -7.69 -18.78
N ASP A 183 -0.21 -8.55 -19.73
CA ASP A 183 -1.13 -9.37 -20.53
C ASP A 183 -1.40 -10.76 -19.90
N LEU A 184 -0.90 -11.04 -18.70
CA LEU A 184 -1.15 -12.31 -18.00
C LEU A 184 -2.65 -12.59 -17.92
N ASP A 185 -3.05 -13.83 -18.31
CA ASP A 185 -4.45 -14.22 -18.39
C ASP A 185 -5.18 -14.06 -17.04
N ARG A 186 -6.34 -13.42 -17.05
CA ARG A 186 -7.13 -13.14 -15.83
C ARG A 186 -7.62 -14.41 -15.14
N HIS A 187 -7.99 -15.44 -15.92
CA HIS A 187 -8.44 -16.72 -15.37
C HIS A 187 -7.27 -17.49 -14.74
N GLU A 188 -6.07 -17.38 -15.33
CA GLU A 188 -4.87 -17.97 -14.74
C GLU A 188 -4.57 -17.33 -13.37
N VAL A 189 -4.61 -16.00 -13.29
CA VAL A 189 -4.44 -15.28 -12.01
C VAL A 189 -5.49 -15.71 -10.99
N GLU A 190 -6.76 -15.81 -11.39
CA GLU A 190 -7.83 -16.25 -10.49
C GLU A 190 -7.57 -17.68 -9.97
N ARG A 191 -7.15 -18.60 -10.83
CA ARG A 191 -6.82 -19.99 -10.43
C ARG A 191 -5.65 -20.03 -9.46
N VAL A 192 -4.59 -19.24 -9.70
CA VAL A 192 -3.43 -19.15 -8.81
C VAL A 192 -3.84 -18.60 -7.45
N VAL A 193 -4.63 -17.53 -7.43
CA VAL A 193 -5.11 -16.91 -6.19
C VAL A 193 -5.98 -17.88 -5.39
N ARG A 194 -6.93 -18.58 -6.04
CA ARG A 194 -7.76 -19.59 -5.36
C ARG A 194 -6.92 -20.71 -4.77
N LEU A 195 -6.02 -21.29 -5.56
CA LEU A 195 -5.13 -22.37 -5.10
C LEU A 195 -4.30 -21.90 -3.90
N PHE A 196 -3.78 -20.67 -3.94
CA PHE A 196 -3.02 -20.12 -2.82
C PHE A 196 -3.86 -20.05 -1.55
N PHE A 197 -5.08 -19.52 -1.62
CA PHE A 197 -5.94 -19.39 -0.44
C PHE A 197 -6.45 -20.74 0.06
N ASP A 198 -6.72 -21.70 -0.81
CA ASP A 198 -7.06 -23.07 -0.42
C ASP A 198 -5.92 -23.69 0.42
N CYS A 199 -4.67 -23.51 0.00
CA CYS A 199 -3.50 -23.95 0.77
C CYS A 199 -3.29 -23.13 2.06
N LEU A 200 -3.45 -21.81 1.98
CA LEU A 200 -3.24 -20.89 3.09
C LEU A 200 -4.22 -21.13 4.24
N LEU A 201 -5.48 -21.44 3.91
CA LEU A 201 -6.55 -21.59 4.90
C LEU A 201 -6.78 -23.06 5.30
N ALA A 202 -6.06 -24.00 4.68
CA ALA A 202 -6.13 -25.41 5.06
C ALA A 202 -5.79 -25.62 6.56
N PRO A 203 -6.44 -26.56 7.24
CA PRO A 203 -6.07 -26.91 8.62
C PRO A 203 -4.60 -27.30 8.71
N THR A 204 -3.89 -26.79 9.70
CA THR A 204 -2.53 -27.26 10.02
C THR A 204 -2.62 -28.70 10.50
N ARG A 205 -1.85 -29.58 9.88
CA ARG A 205 -1.74 -31.00 10.31
C ARG A 205 -0.89 -31.09 11.57
#